data_31dc3b860b1ae3b6ae51e274cad7971c
#
_entry.id   31dc3b860b1ae3b6ae51e274cad7971c
#
_cell.length_a   1.000
_cell.length_b   1.000
_cell.length_c   1.000
_cell.angle_alpha   90.00
_cell.angle_beta   90.00
_cell.angle_gamma   90.00
#
_symmetry.space_group_name_H-M   'P 1'
#
loop_
_entity.id
_entity.type
_entity.pdbx_description
1 polymer ?
#
loop_
_entity_poly.entity_id
_entity_poly.type
_entity_poly.pdbx_seq_one_letter_code
_entity_poly.pdbx_strand_id
1 'polypeptide(L)'
;MTETSAQDAKAAQLQKAQAVVKQLQTALGDVVKTSPDNLRLVLISLLCRGHLLIEDAPGLGKTTLAKALSQLLALRMKRVQCTPDLMPSDITGISIYNATEHKFDFIPGPVFSNILLADEINRATPRTQSALLEAMAESTVTSDRKTYNLPSPFMVIATQNPVEFSGTFPLPEAQLDRFFMRLSLGYPDEAQEIDIMMGQLQGHPLDKLKPLINEATLSVLQKQAEKVTISEPMVRYIGQIVRETRIQPGVRLGLSPRGSLALMRAARAMAMLKGKTSVTPDIIPSLLEPILGHRIVFRDSSLNQADSRKEFWNKITTSVAIPDFPEAEESGYY
;
A
#
# COMPACT_ATOMS: atom_id res chain seq x y z
N MET A 1 -22.32 -7.25 -31.74
CA MET A 1 -22.37 -7.37 -30.25
C MET A 1 -22.75 -5.99 -29.73
N THR A 2 -23.91 -5.86 -29.13
CA THR A 2 -24.48 -4.59 -28.69
C THR A 2 -23.69 -4.06 -27.47
N GLU A 3 -23.56 -2.74 -27.34
CA GLU A 3 -22.86 -2.08 -26.21
C GLU A 3 -23.34 -2.58 -24.84
N THR A 4 -24.63 -2.91 -24.72
CA THR A 4 -25.25 -3.47 -23.51
C THR A 4 -24.61 -4.80 -23.08
N SER A 5 -24.32 -5.72 -24.01
CA SER A 5 -23.70 -7.02 -23.68
C SER A 5 -22.25 -6.88 -23.19
N ALA A 6 -21.54 -5.83 -23.62
CA ALA A 6 -20.18 -5.55 -23.18
C ALA A 6 -20.17 -4.89 -21.78
N GLN A 7 -21.17 -4.06 -21.47
CA GLN A 7 -21.35 -3.47 -20.15
C GLN A 7 -21.73 -4.53 -19.11
N ASP A 8 -22.65 -5.44 -19.43
CA ASP A 8 -23.03 -6.54 -18.54
C ASP A 8 -21.87 -7.50 -18.24
N ALA A 9 -21.08 -7.82 -19.27
CA ALA A 9 -19.88 -8.64 -19.08
C ALA A 9 -18.84 -7.94 -18.18
N LYS A 10 -18.67 -6.62 -18.31
CA LYS A 10 -17.76 -5.82 -17.47
C LYS A 10 -18.26 -5.78 -16.02
N ALA A 11 -19.56 -5.59 -15.81
CA ALA A 11 -20.17 -5.59 -14.47
C ALA A 11 -20.01 -6.96 -13.79
N ALA A 12 -20.28 -8.07 -14.50
CA ALA A 12 -20.12 -9.42 -13.97
C ALA A 12 -18.66 -9.73 -13.58
N GLN A 13 -17.68 -9.28 -14.38
CA GLN A 13 -16.25 -9.44 -14.05
C GLN A 13 -15.88 -8.64 -12.79
N LEU A 14 -16.42 -7.43 -12.66
CA LEU A 14 -16.18 -6.58 -11.49
C LEU A 14 -16.76 -7.21 -10.21
N GLN A 15 -17.98 -7.74 -10.27
CA GLN A 15 -18.60 -8.45 -9.14
C GLN A 15 -17.78 -9.66 -8.70
N LYS A 16 -17.26 -10.46 -9.64
CA LYS A 16 -16.36 -11.58 -9.33
C LYS A 16 -15.09 -11.10 -8.66
N ALA A 17 -14.46 -10.04 -9.16
CA ALA A 17 -13.27 -9.45 -8.57
C ALA A 17 -13.55 -8.94 -7.15
N GLN A 18 -14.66 -8.24 -6.94
CA GLN A 18 -15.10 -7.77 -5.63
C GLN A 18 -15.29 -8.92 -4.63
N ALA A 19 -15.96 -10.00 -5.05
CA ALA A 19 -16.19 -11.17 -4.20
C ALA A 19 -14.86 -11.80 -3.72
N VAL A 20 -13.89 -11.95 -4.61
CA VAL A 20 -12.56 -12.47 -4.28
C VAL A 20 -11.83 -11.55 -3.30
N VAL A 21 -11.85 -10.24 -3.52
CA VAL A 21 -11.19 -9.28 -2.62
C VAL A 21 -11.87 -9.24 -1.25
N LYS A 22 -13.21 -9.37 -1.20
CA LYS A 22 -13.95 -9.49 0.06
C LYS A 22 -13.55 -10.75 0.85
N GLN A 23 -13.39 -11.89 0.17
CA GLN A 23 -12.88 -13.12 0.79
C GLN A 23 -11.47 -12.92 1.35
N LEU A 24 -10.58 -12.27 0.60
CA LEU A 24 -9.24 -11.93 1.09
C LEU A 24 -9.29 -11.03 2.32
N GLN A 25 -10.16 -10.01 2.31
CA GLN A 25 -10.33 -9.10 3.45
C GLN A 25 -10.81 -9.85 4.71
N THR A 26 -11.79 -10.74 4.56
CA THR A 26 -12.29 -11.56 5.67
C THR A 26 -11.18 -12.47 6.21
N ALA A 27 -10.50 -13.22 5.34
CA ALA A 27 -9.44 -14.13 5.77
C ALA A 27 -8.24 -13.40 6.42
N LEU A 28 -7.92 -12.18 5.97
CA LEU A 28 -6.94 -11.33 6.65
C LEU A 28 -7.43 -10.89 8.03
N GLY A 29 -8.69 -10.51 8.18
CA GLY A 29 -9.30 -10.10 9.46
C GLY A 29 -9.39 -11.20 10.49
N ASP A 30 -9.47 -12.45 10.07
CA ASP A 30 -9.43 -13.61 10.98
C ASP A 30 -8.08 -13.70 11.71
N VAL A 31 -6.99 -13.24 11.07
CA VAL A 31 -5.62 -13.37 11.57
C VAL A 31 -5.03 -12.06 12.06
N VAL A 32 -5.31 -10.95 11.36
CA VAL A 32 -4.76 -9.62 11.66
C VAL A 32 -5.86 -8.77 12.29
N LYS A 33 -5.75 -8.54 13.58
CA LYS A 33 -6.74 -7.78 14.34
C LYS A 33 -6.45 -6.28 14.21
N THR A 34 -7.19 -5.66 13.30
CA THR A 34 -7.18 -4.21 13.02
C THR A 34 -8.52 -3.80 12.42
N SER A 35 -8.75 -2.52 12.20
CA SER A 35 -10.01 -2.07 11.60
C SER A 35 -10.23 -2.65 10.19
N PRO A 36 -11.48 -2.94 9.81
CA PRO A 36 -11.80 -3.38 8.45
C PRO A 36 -11.34 -2.39 7.36
N ASP A 37 -11.27 -1.10 7.70
CA ASP A 37 -10.79 -0.06 6.80
C ASP A 37 -9.29 -0.17 6.56
N ASN A 38 -8.49 -0.45 7.60
CA ASN A 38 -7.06 -0.70 7.44
C ASN A 38 -6.80 -1.92 6.53
N LEU A 39 -7.53 -3.02 6.71
CA LEU A 39 -7.41 -4.19 5.83
C LEU A 39 -7.77 -3.85 4.38
N ARG A 40 -8.81 -3.01 4.19
CA ARG A 40 -9.20 -2.52 2.86
C ARG A 40 -8.09 -1.68 2.22
N LEU A 41 -7.47 -0.79 2.98
CA LEU A 41 -6.35 0.04 2.53
C LEU A 41 -5.12 -0.81 2.14
N VAL A 42 -4.79 -1.83 2.91
CA VAL A 42 -3.73 -2.79 2.57
C VAL A 42 -4.01 -3.47 1.23
N LEU A 43 -5.26 -3.94 1.01
CA LEU A 43 -5.65 -4.57 -0.26
C LEU A 43 -5.65 -3.57 -1.42
N ILE A 44 -6.01 -2.31 -1.20
CA ILE A 44 -5.88 -1.24 -2.20
C ILE A 44 -4.41 -1.06 -2.60
N SER A 45 -3.50 -1.02 -1.62
CA SER A 45 -2.07 -0.92 -1.92
C SER A 45 -1.58 -2.09 -2.78
N LEU A 46 -1.99 -3.32 -2.46
CA LEU A 46 -1.69 -4.52 -3.24
C LEU A 46 -2.25 -4.46 -4.67
N LEU A 47 -3.51 -4.05 -4.82
CA LEU A 47 -4.17 -3.91 -6.13
C LEU A 47 -3.54 -2.82 -7.00
N CYS A 48 -3.01 -1.78 -6.38
CA CYS A 48 -2.29 -0.70 -7.05
C CYS A 48 -0.80 -0.99 -7.29
N ARG A 49 -0.31 -2.21 -7.00
CA ARG A 49 1.12 -2.54 -7.03
C ARG A 49 1.96 -1.54 -6.23
N GLY A 50 1.40 -1.08 -5.11
CA GLY A 50 2.00 -0.05 -4.26
C GLY A 50 2.79 -0.65 -3.11
N HIS A 51 3.81 0.08 -2.65
CA HIS A 51 4.54 -0.24 -1.43
C HIS A 51 3.89 0.43 -0.23
N LEU A 52 3.94 -0.24 0.91
CA LEU A 52 3.25 0.16 2.13
C LEU A 52 4.24 0.57 3.21
N LEU A 53 4.01 1.71 3.85
CA LEU A 53 4.69 2.12 5.07
C LEU A 53 3.73 2.00 6.25
N ILE A 54 4.13 1.25 7.27
CA ILE A 54 3.34 1.08 8.50
C ILE A 54 4.06 1.78 9.65
N GLU A 55 3.43 2.79 10.21
CA GLU A 55 3.95 3.56 11.34
C GLU A 55 3.20 3.18 12.62
N ASP A 56 3.78 2.28 13.40
CA ASP A 56 3.18 1.78 14.64
C ASP A 56 4.23 1.38 15.66
N ALA A 57 3.81 1.31 16.92
CA ALA A 57 4.57 0.69 17.99
C ALA A 57 4.91 -0.78 17.67
N PRO A 58 5.95 -1.36 18.26
CA PRO A 58 6.25 -2.79 18.17
C PRO A 58 5.07 -3.65 18.65
N GLY A 59 4.95 -4.88 18.10
CA GLY A 59 3.98 -5.86 18.58
C GLY A 59 2.57 -5.78 17.99
N LEU A 60 2.26 -4.80 17.13
CA LEU A 60 0.91 -4.58 16.56
C LEU A 60 0.60 -5.41 15.29
N GLY A 61 1.21 -6.59 15.12
CA GLY A 61 0.81 -7.53 14.07
C GLY A 61 1.38 -7.26 12.67
N LYS A 62 2.36 -6.34 12.50
CA LYS A 62 2.96 -6.01 11.20
C LYS A 62 3.57 -7.23 10.48
N THR A 63 4.31 -8.07 11.21
CA THR A 63 4.88 -9.32 10.69
C THR A 63 3.79 -10.34 10.35
N THR A 64 2.74 -10.41 11.17
CA THR A 64 1.58 -11.27 10.96
C THR A 64 0.85 -10.89 9.67
N LEU A 65 0.66 -9.59 9.43
CA LEU A 65 0.06 -9.06 8.20
C LEU A 65 0.84 -9.50 6.95
N ALA A 66 2.17 -9.31 6.95
CA ALA A 66 2.99 -9.68 5.80
C ALA A 66 2.98 -11.19 5.54
N LYS A 67 3.04 -12.02 6.61
CA LYS A 67 2.92 -13.48 6.50
C LYS A 67 1.54 -13.91 6.01
N ALA A 68 0.46 -13.35 6.56
CA ALA A 68 -0.90 -13.66 6.15
C ALA A 68 -1.14 -13.33 4.67
N LEU A 69 -0.69 -12.14 4.21
CA LEU A 69 -0.76 -11.78 2.80
C LEU A 69 0.00 -12.77 1.92
N SER A 70 1.24 -13.13 2.28
CA SER A 70 2.03 -14.05 1.48
C SER A 70 1.39 -15.43 1.35
N GLN A 71 0.80 -15.94 2.43
CA GLN A 71 0.13 -17.24 2.43
C GLN A 71 -1.17 -17.21 1.62
N LEU A 72 -2.04 -16.22 1.85
CA LEU A 72 -3.31 -16.08 1.13
C LEU A 72 -3.13 -15.91 -0.38
N LEU A 73 -2.02 -15.31 -0.80
CA LEU A 73 -1.70 -15.03 -2.20
C LEU A 73 -0.77 -16.08 -2.84
N ALA A 74 -0.36 -17.13 -2.10
CA ALA A 74 0.64 -18.11 -2.52
C ALA A 74 1.94 -17.44 -3.03
N LEU A 75 2.41 -16.37 -2.39
CA LEU A 75 3.57 -15.58 -2.78
C LEU A 75 4.76 -15.80 -1.85
N ARG A 76 5.98 -15.67 -2.38
CA ARG A 76 7.20 -15.78 -1.59
C ARG A 76 7.41 -14.50 -0.78
N MET A 77 7.65 -14.67 0.54
CA MET A 77 7.98 -13.57 1.44
C MET A 77 9.38 -13.74 2.01
N LYS A 78 10.08 -12.60 2.16
CA LYS A 78 11.30 -12.49 2.96
C LYS A 78 11.14 -11.36 3.98
N ARG A 79 11.87 -11.46 5.10
CA ARG A 79 11.94 -10.41 6.12
C ARG A 79 13.39 -9.97 6.26
N VAL A 80 13.59 -8.67 6.34
CA VAL A 80 14.86 -8.02 6.70
C VAL A 80 14.61 -7.17 7.94
N GLN A 81 15.36 -7.43 9.00
CA GLN A 81 15.41 -6.54 10.16
C GLN A 81 16.45 -5.46 9.86
N CYS A 82 16.02 -4.21 9.81
CA CYS A 82 16.92 -3.10 9.55
C CYS A 82 17.68 -2.74 10.83
N THR A 83 19.01 -2.71 10.71
CA THR A 83 19.94 -2.35 11.77
C THR A 83 20.97 -1.38 11.22
N PRO A 84 21.70 -0.62 12.05
CA PRO A 84 22.69 0.35 11.58
C PRO A 84 23.87 -0.27 10.82
N ASP A 85 24.16 -1.53 11.05
CA ASP A 85 25.22 -2.31 10.40
C ASP A 85 24.78 -3.01 9.10
N LEU A 86 23.47 -3.02 8.80
CA LEU A 86 22.95 -3.63 7.59
C LEU A 86 23.48 -2.92 6.34
N MET A 87 24.11 -3.69 5.45
CA MET A 87 24.63 -3.18 4.18
C MET A 87 23.62 -3.25 3.04
N PRO A 88 23.72 -2.40 2.01
CA PRO A 88 22.88 -2.50 0.81
C PRO A 88 22.89 -3.89 0.17
N SER A 89 24.07 -4.54 0.11
CA SER A 89 24.25 -5.89 -0.44
C SER A 89 23.47 -6.97 0.31
N ASP A 90 23.21 -6.78 1.61
CA ASP A 90 22.43 -7.72 2.42
C ASP A 90 20.95 -7.73 1.98
N ILE A 91 20.50 -6.66 1.35
CA ILE A 91 19.13 -6.53 0.79
C ILE A 91 19.11 -6.93 -0.69
N THR A 92 20.05 -6.37 -1.48
CA THR A 92 20.02 -6.49 -2.95
C THR A 92 20.70 -7.74 -3.46
N GLY A 93 21.60 -8.34 -2.67
CA GLY A 93 22.44 -9.46 -3.09
C GLY A 93 23.85 -9.03 -3.43
N ILE A 94 24.71 -10.01 -3.65
CA ILE A 94 26.13 -9.85 -3.84
C ILE A 94 26.63 -10.75 -4.96
N SER A 95 27.62 -10.29 -5.72
CA SER A 95 28.35 -11.13 -6.67
C SER A 95 29.58 -11.73 -5.99
N ILE A 96 29.71 -13.04 -6.04
CA ILE A 96 30.83 -13.79 -5.46
C ILE A 96 31.63 -14.40 -6.60
N TYR A 97 32.98 -14.28 -6.53
CA TYR A 97 33.85 -14.91 -7.50
C TYR A 97 33.92 -16.43 -7.29
N ASN A 98 33.48 -17.15 -8.31
CA ASN A 98 33.55 -18.61 -8.37
C ASN A 98 34.92 -19.02 -8.96
N ALA A 99 35.82 -19.47 -8.12
CA ALA A 99 37.19 -19.85 -8.54
C ALA A 99 37.21 -21.07 -9.47
N THR A 100 36.20 -21.94 -9.39
CA THR A 100 36.13 -23.15 -10.23
C THR A 100 35.73 -22.84 -11.66
N GLU A 101 34.75 -21.90 -11.81
CA GLU A 101 34.24 -21.54 -13.13
C GLU A 101 34.86 -20.23 -13.66
N HIS A 102 35.75 -19.60 -12.91
CA HIS A 102 36.41 -18.33 -13.22
C HIS A 102 35.44 -17.21 -13.60
N LYS A 103 34.29 -17.17 -12.93
CA LYS A 103 33.22 -16.17 -13.18
C LYS A 103 32.66 -15.61 -11.87
N PHE A 104 31.97 -14.47 -11.96
CA PHE A 104 31.18 -13.93 -10.85
C PHE A 104 29.78 -14.51 -10.92
N ASP A 105 29.34 -15.14 -9.82
CA ASP A 105 27.99 -15.63 -9.63
C ASP A 105 27.22 -14.65 -8.73
N PHE A 106 26.07 -14.18 -9.22
CA PHE A 106 25.21 -13.31 -8.44
C PHE A 106 24.33 -14.12 -7.48
N ILE A 107 24.43 -13.84 -6.20
CA ILE A 107 23.59 -14.41 -5.16
C ILE A 107 22.49 -13.40 -4.84
N PRO A 108 21.22 -13.68 -5.20
CA PRO A 108 20.12 -12.76 -4.97
C PRO A 108 19.87 -12.52 -3.47
N GLY A 109 19.71 -11.26 -3.09
CA GLY A 109 19.33 -10.87 -1.73
C GLY A 109 17.81 -11.04 -1.46
N PRO A 110 17.37 -10.71 -0.23
CA PRO A 110 15.97 -10.80 0.18
C PRO A 110 14.98 -10.02 -0.70
N VAL A 111 15.42 -8.97 -1.37
CA VAL A 111 14.58 -8.16 -2.28
C VAL A 111 14.02 -8.99 -3.44
N PHE A 112 14.66 -10.11 -3.80
CA PHE A 112 14.19 -11.04 -4.81
C PHE A 112 13.07 -11.97 -4.28
N SER A 113 12.09 -11.35 -3.62
CA SER A 113 10.85 -11.98 -3.15
C SER A 113 9.65 -11.18 -3.62
N ASN A 114 8.47 -11.79 -3.61
CA ASN A 114 7.24 -11.08 -4.00
C ASN A 114 6.79 -10.07 -2.93
N ILE A 115 6.96 -10.44 -1.66
CA ILE A 115 6.69 -9.58 -0.51
C ILE A 115 7.97 -9.47 0.31
N LEU A 116 8.48 -8.27 0.47
CA LEU A 116 9.58 -7.97 1.38
C LEU A 116 9.07 -7.18 2.57
N LEU A 117 9.19 -7.76 3.77
CA LEU A 117 9.01 -7.01 5.02
C LEU A 117 10.35 -6.39 5.41
N ALA A 118 10.47 -5.07 5.30
CA ALA A 118 11.60 -4.29 5.79
C ALA A 118 11.24 -3.71 7.17
N ASP A 119 11.65 -4.41 8.23
CA ASP A 119 11.26 -4.06 9.59
C ASP A 119 12.19 -2.99 10.16
N GLU A 120 11.60 -1.92 10.74
CA GLU A 120 12.30 -0.76 11.31
C GLU A 120 13.25 -0.05 10.32
N ILE A 121 12.72 0.31 9.13
CA ILE A 121 13.51 0.90 8.03
C ILE A 121 14.31 2.14 8.45
N ASN A 122 13.80 2.91 9.43
CA ASN A 122 14.45 4.09 9.97
C ASN A 122 15.72 3.78 10.80
N ARG A 123 16.01 2.50 11.10
CA ARG A 123 17.28 2.08 11.74
C ARG A 123 18.38 1.76 10.74
N ALA A 124 18.04 1.49 9.48
CA ALA A 124 19.04 1.31 8.43
C ALA A 124 19.71 2.63 8.07
N THR A 125 20.98 2.57 7.67
CA THR A 125 21.72 3.74 7.20
C THR A 125 21.05 4.36 5.94
N PRO A 126 21.23 5.66 5.67
CA PRO A 126 20.69 6.29 4.47
C PRO A 126 21.11 5.60 3.16
N ARG A 127 22.30 5.01 3.13
CA ARG A 127 22.80 4.26 1.97
C ARG A 127 21.99 2.99 1.74
N THR A 128 21.70 2.26 2.80
CA THR A 128 20.90 1.03 2.76
C THR A 128 19.44 1.32 2.43
N GLN A 129 18.86 2.39 3.04
CA GLN A 129 17.53 2.87 2.69
C GLN A 129 17.45 3.22 1.20
N SER A 130 18.42 3.95 0.65
CA SER A 130 18.43 4.35 -0.76
C SER A 130 18.44 3.16 -1.70
N ALA A 131 19.20 2.11 -1.41
CA ALA A 131 19.25 0.89 -2.22
C ALA A 131 17.90 0.16 -2.25
N LEU A 132 17.22 0.04 -1.09
CA LEU A 132 15.88 -0.55 -1.03
C LEU A 132 14.87 0.30 -1.80
N LEU A 133 14.89 1.63 -1.62
CA LEU A 133 13.96 2.54 -2.26
C LEU A 133 14.18 2.65 -3.77
N GLU A 134 15.40 2.44 -4.26
CA GLU A 134 15.70 2.32 -5.70
C GLU A 134 15.07 1.04 -6.26
N ALA A 135 15.29 -0.10 -5.61
CA ALA A 135 14.67 -1.37 -5.99
C ALA A 135 13.11 -1.29 -6.01
N MET A 136 12.52 -0.54 -5.08
CA MET A 136 11.08 -0.27 -5.06
C MET A 136 10.62 0.55 -6.26
N ALA A 137 11.36 1.57 -6.64
CA ALA A 137 10.97 2.49 -7.71
C ALA A 137 11.09 1.85 -9.09
N GLU A 138 12.16 1.10 -9.32
CA GLU A 138 12.52 0.57 -10.64
C GLU A 138 12.10 -0.89 -10.84
N SER A 139 11.74 -1.61 -9.75
CA SER A 139 11.51 -3.06 -9.74
C SER A 139 12.68 -3.86 -10.31
N THR A 140 13.89 -3.33 -10.16
CA THR A 140 15.16 -3.93 -10.60
C THR A 140 16.25 -3.71 -9.58
N VAL A 141 17.30 -4.53 -9.67
CA VAL A 141 18.57 -4.37 -8.95
C VAL A 141 19.71 -4.42 -9.94
N THR A 142 20.62 -3.47 -9.88
CA THR A 142 21.84 -3.48 -10.69
C THR A 142 23.04 -3.89 -9.85
N SER A 143 23.71 -4.96 -10.25
CA SER A 143 24.97 -5.44 -9.66
C SER A 143 25.96 -5.80 -10.78
N ASP A 144 27.22 -5.38 -10.63
CA ASP A 144 28.30 -5.66 -11.59
C ASP A 144 27.93 -5.36 -13.05
N ARG A 145 27.31 -4.21 -13.30
CA ARG A 145 26.87 -3.76 -14.63
C ARG A 145 25.74 -4.62 -15.26
N LYS A 146 25.15 -5.53 -14.49
CA LYS A 146 23.97 -6.30 -14.91
C LYS A 146 22.75 -5.87 -14.13
N THR A 147 21.63 -5.71 -14.82
CA THR A 147 20.36 -5.38 -14.21
C THR A 147 19.49 -6.65 -14.11
N TYR A 148 18.99 -6.92 -12.94
CA TYR A 148 18.17 -8.07 -12.60
C TYR A 148 16.75 -7.59 -12.27
N ASN A 149 15.75 -8.16 -12.92
CA ASN A 149 14.35 -7.85 -12.62
C ASN A 149 13.92 -8.53 -11.32
N LEU A 150 13.15 -7.80 -10.51
CA LEU A 150 12.52 -8.35 -9.33
C LEU A 150 11.29 -9.19 -9.71
N PRO A 151 10.86 -10.14 -8.85
CA PRO A 151 9.63 -10.91 -9.09
C PRO A 151 8.41 -9.99 -9.27
N SER A 152 7.48 -10.37 -10.11
CA SER A 152 6.19 -9.69 -10.23
C SER A 152 5.09 -10.61 -9.72
N PRO A 153 4.18 -10.17 -8.82
CA PRO A 153 4.16 -8.87 -8.18
C PRO A 153 5.31 -8.68 -7.18
N PHE A 154 5.75 -7.43 -6.99
CA PHE A 154 6.71 -7.04 -5.97
C PHE A 154 6.10 -5.98 -5.05
N MET A 155 6.09 -6.25 -3.75
CA MET A 155 5.57 -5.33 -2.74
C MET A 155 6.52 -5.27 -1.54
N VAL A 156 6.92 -4.08 -1.16
CA VAL A 156 7.61 -3.83 0.11
C VAL A 156 6.59 -3.36 1.14
N ILE A 157 6.60 -4.01 2.29
CA ILE A 157 5.95 -3.55 3.51
C ILE A 157 7.07 -3.09 4.43
N ALA A 158 7.28 -1.78 4.51
CA ALA A 158 8.25 -1.21 5.44
C ALA A 158 7.55 -0.83 6.74
N THR A 159 8.25 -1.03 7.86
CA THR A 159 7.76 -0.58 9.16
C THR A 159 8.65 0.50 9.73
N GLN A 160 8.06 1.42 10.47
CA GLN A 160 8.75 2.47 11.20
C GLN A 160 8.14 2.61 12.60
N ASN A 161 8.98 2.74 13.61
CA ASN A 161 8.53 3.06 14.96
C ASN A 161 8.63 4.57 15.16
N PRO A 162 7.53 5.29 15.31
CA PRO A 162 7.55 6.73 15.47
C PRO A 162 8.07 7.21 16.84
N VAL A 163 8.18 6.30 17.82
CA VAL A 163 8.57 6.65 19.21
C VAL A 163 10.09 6.54 19.42
N GLU A 164 10.79 5.76 18.63
CA GLU A 164 12.25 5.59 18.73
C GLU A 164 12.98 6.69 17.95
N PHE A 165 13.56 7.66 18.66
CA PHE A 165 14.37 8.72 18.07
C PHE A 165 15.89 8.45 18.17
N SER A 166 16.34 7.68 19.16
CA SER A 166 17.76 7.42 19.37
C SER A 166 18.30 6.36 18.39
N GLY A 167 19.35 6.71 17.66
CA GLY A 167 20.00 5.77 16.73
C GLY A 167 19.19 5.50 15.45
N THR A 168 18.28 6.38 15.07
CA THR A 168 17.48 6.26 13.85
C THR A 168 17.89 7.30 12.79
N PHE A 169 17.65 6.93 11.53
CA PHE A 169 17.83 7.79 10.35
C PHE A 169 16.45 8.00 9.72
N PRO A 170 15.78 9.14 9.98
CA PRO A 170 14.46 9.40 9.42
C PRO A 170 14.52 9.42 7.89
N LEU A 171 13.48 8.88 7.26
CA LEU A 171 13.34 8.92 5.80
C LEU A 171 13.08 10.37 5.34
N PRO A 172 13.89 10.91 4.41
CA PRO A 172 13.60 12.20 3.80
C PRO A 172 12.26 12.18 3.04
N GLU A 173 11.62 13.35 2.91
CA GLU A 173 10.31 13.50 2.25
C GLU A 173 10.31 12.93 0.81
N ALA A 174 11.39 13.14 0.05
CA ALA A 174 11.54 12.61 -1.31
C ALA A 174 11.57 11.07 -1.36
N GLN A 175 11.96 10.43 -0.26
CA GLN A 175 11.98 8.97 -0.11
C GLN A 175 10.62 8.44 0.33
N LEU A 176 9.93 9.17 1.21
CA LEU A 176 8.55 8.85 1.61
C LEU A 176 7.59 8.84 0.41
N ASP A 177 7.79 9.70 -0.59
CA ASP A 177 6.96 9.75 -1.82
C ASP A 177 7.03 8.45 -2.66
N ARG A 178 7.99 7.55 -2.40
CA ARG A 178 8.07 6.23 -3.05
C ARG A 178 7.10 5.21 -2.49
N PHE A 179 6.66 5.39 -1.24
CA PHE A 179 5.58 4.58 -0.68
C PHE A 179 4.25 5.02 -1.26
N PHE A 180 3.46 4.05 -1.72
CA PHE A 180 2.14 4.32 -2.26
C PHE A 180 1.18 4.78 -1.17
N MET A 181 1.26 4.15 -0.01
CA MET A 181 0.37 4.37 1.11
C MET A 181 1.12 4.31 2.43
N ARG A 182 0.72 5.17 3.38
CA ARG A 182 1.12 5.11 4.77
C ARG A 182 -0.11 4.84 5.63
N LEU A 183 0.00 3.92 6.57
CA LEU A 183 -1.07 3.62 7.52
C LEU A 183 -0.52 3.23 8.90
N SER A 184 -1.41 3.27 9.90
CA SER A 184 -1.23 2.70 11.23
C SER A 184 -2.26 1.59 11.41
N LEU A 185 -1.85 0.41 11.85
CA LEU A 185 -2.76 -0.67 12.20
C LEU A 185 -3.52 -0.33 13.48
N GLY A 186 -2.88 0.44 14.35
CA GLY A 186 -3.41 0.84 15.66
C GLY A 186 -3.42 -0.31 16.67
N TYR A 187 -3.77 0.05 17.91
CA TYR A 187 -3.99 -0.97 18.93
C TYR A 187 -5.31 -1.71 18.67
N PRO A 188 -5.35 -3.02 18.90
CA PRO A 188 -6.60 -3.77 18.89
C PRO A 188 -7.53 -3.25 20.00
N ASP A 189 -8.83 -3.34 19.79
CA ASP A 189 -9.81 -3.13 20.84
C ASP A 189 -9.85 -4.31 21.82
N GLU A 190 -10.57 -4.18 22.93
CA GLU A 190 -10.64 -5.20 23.98
C GLU A 190 -11.09 -6.57 23.44
N ALA A 191 -12.10 -6.60 22.56
CA ALA A 191 -12.60 -7.82 21.96
C ALA A 191 -11.55 -8.47 21.04
N GLN A 192 -10.84 -7.66 20.26
CA GLN A 192 -9.76 -8.11 19.38
C GLN A 192 -8.55 -8.63 20.19
N GLU A 193 -8.21 -8.01 21.33
CA GLU A 193 -7.15 -8.52 22.21
C GLU A 193 -7.52 -9.89 22.80
N ILE A 194 -8.75 -10.06 23.25
CA ILE A 194 -9.26 -11.35 23.71
C ILE A 194 -9.17 -12.39 22.61
N ASP A 195 -9.60 -12.05 21.39
CA ASP A 195 -9.51 -12.92 20.22
C ASP A 195 -8.07 -13.35 19.91
N ILE A 196 -7.10 -12.43 20.03
CA ILE A 196 -5.68 -12.74 19.84
C ILE A 196 -5.22 -13.77 20.87
N MET A 197 -5.55 -13.56 22.14
CA MET A 197 -5.18 -14.48 23.23
C MET A 197 -5.83 -15.85 23.05
N MET A 198 -7.13 -15.89 22.78
CA MET A 198 -7.86 -17.14 22.56
C MET A 198 -7.37 -17.90 21.34
N GLY A 199 -7.01 -17.16 20.27
CA GLY A 199 -6.44 -17.76 19.06
C GLY A 199 -5.12 -18.50 19.34
N GLN A 200 -4.27 -17.96 20.21
CA GLN A 200 -3.01 -18.61 20.59
C GLN A 200 -3.20 -19.91 21.37
N LEU A 201 -4.27 -20.03 22.17
CA LEU A 201 -4.58 -21.25 22.89
C LEU A 201 -4.96 -22.41 21.95
N GLN A 202 -5.47 -22.11 20.75
CA GLN A 202 -5.91 -23.08 19.75
C GLN A 202 -4.88 -23.35 18.63
N GLY A 203 -3.66 -22.86 18.77
CA GLY A 203 -2.61 -22.83 17.76
C GLY A 203 -2.62 -21.52 16.97
N HIS A 204 -1.47 -21.19 16.37
CA HIS A 204 -1.30 -19.88 15.73
C HIS A 204 -2.26 -19.75 14.53
N PRO A 205 -3.08 -18.66 14.45
CA PRO A 205 -4.06 -18.51 13.36
C PRO A 205 -3.44 -18.57 11.96
N LEU A 206 -2.18 -18.14 11.78
CA LEU A 206 -1.45 -18.28 10.52
C LEU A 206 -1.33 -19.71 10.03
N ASP A 207 -1.20 -20.69 10.93
CA ASP A 207 -1.01 -22.10 10.56
C ASP A 207 -2.25 -22.72 9.91
N LYS A 208 -3.41 -22.08 10.12
CA LYS A 208 -4.70 -22.49 9.56
C LYS A 208 -5.00 -21.84 8.20
N LEU A 209 -4.23 -20.81 7.81
CA LEU A 209 -4.46 -20.12 6.54
C LEU A 209 -4.10 -21.03 5.35
N LYS A 210 -4.99 -21.01 4.36
CA LYS A 210 -4.76 -21.65 3.06
C LYS A 210 -4.72 -20.58 1.97
N PRO A 211 -3.94 -20.80 0.90
CA PRO A 211 -3.96 -19.91 -0.25
C PRO A 211 -5.37 -19.76 -0.81
N LEU A 212 -5.82 -18.53 -1.01
CA LEU A 212 -7.09 -18.20 -1.65
C LEU A 212 -6.95 -17.88 -3.12
N ILE A 213 -5.84 -17.24 -3.48
CA ILE A 213 -5.52 -16.90 -4.87
C ILE A 213 -4.03 -17.11 -5.12
N ASN A 214 -3.66 -17.09 -6.39
CA ASN A 214 -2.27 -17.13 -6.83
C ASN A 214 -1.87 -15.83 -7.56
N GLU A 215 -0.62 -15.74 -7.99
CA GLU A 215 -0.05 -14.60 -8.71
C GLU A 215 -0.87 -14.24 -9.98
N ALA A 216 -1.30 -15.23 -10.75
CA ALA A 216 -2.08 -15.00 -11.96
C ALA A 216 -3.43 -14.34 -11.65
N THR A 217 -4.13 -14.84 -10.62
CA THR A 217 -5.40 -14.25 -10.16
C THR A 217 -5.20 -12.84 -9.64
N LEU A 218 -4.14 -12.58 -8.87
CA LEU A 218 -3.82 -11.25 -8.39
C LEU A 218 -3.58 -10.27 -9.55
N SER A 219 -2.83 -10.71 -10.58
CA SER A 219 -2.61 -9.89 -11.79
C SER A 219 -3.92 -9.53 -12.51
N VAL A 220 -4.87 -10.47 -12.56
CA VAL A 220 -6.21 -10.18 -13.11
C VAL A 220 -6.94 -9.15 -12.25
N LEU A 221 -6.94 -9.27 -10.93
CA LEU A 221 -7.57 -8.31 -10.02
C LEU A 221 -6.98 -6.90 -10.17
N GLN A 222 -5.65 -6.80 -10.28
CA GLN A 222 -4.95 -5.54 -10.52
C GLN A 222 -5.41 -4.87 -11.83
N LYS A 223 -5.48 -5.65 -12.92
CA LYS A 223 -5.98 -5.17 -14.21
C LYS A 223 -7.46 -4.77 -14.15
N GLN A 224 -8.29 -5.44 -13.34
CA GLN A 224 -9.69 -5.05 -13.16
C GLN A 224 -9.81 -3.71 -12.41
N ALA A 225 -8.99 -3.47 -11.38
CA ALA A 225 -8.94 -2.19 -10.70
C ALA A 225 -8.55 -1.04 -11.67
N GLU A 226 -7.59 -1.28 -12.57
CA GLU A 226 -7.18 -0.31 -13.60
C GLU A 226 -8.29 0.00 -14.62
N LYS A 227 -9.24 -0.93 -14.85
CA LYS A 227 -10.36 -0.76 -15.79
C LYS A 227 -11.56 0.00 -15.21
N VAL A 228 -11.60 0.24 -13.89
CA VAL A 228 -12.64 1.09 -13.30
C VAL A 228 -12.56 2.48 -13.93
N THR A 229 -13.70 2.98 -14.40
CA THR A 229 -13.74 4.26 -15.10
C THR A 229 -13.60 5.43 -14.12
N ILE A 230 -13.02 6.52 -14.61
CA ILE A 230 -12.97 7.80 -13.91
C ILE A 230 -13.35 8.88 -14.92
N SER A 231 -14.37 9.66 -14.58
CA SER A 231 -14.84 10.74 -15.45
C SER A 231 -13.89 11.94 -15.43
N GLU A 232 -13.90 12.75 -16.48
CA GLU A 232 -13.10 13.98 -16.51
C GLU A 232 -13.41 14.93 -15.33
N PRO A 233 -14.68 15.17 -14.94
CA PRO A 233 -14.99 15.94 -13.74
C PRO A 233 -14.32 15.41 -12.47
N MET A 234 -14.25 14.07 -12.29
CA MET A 234 -13.56 13.45 -11.17
C MET A 234 -12.03 13.63 -11.23
N VAL A 235 -11.43 13.57 -12.41
CA VAL A 235 -10.01 13.87 -12.58
C VAL A 235 -9.73 15.33 -12.22
N ARG A 236 -10.56 16.27 -12.64
CA ARG A 236 -10.47 17.69 -12.28
C ARG A 236 -10.63 17.90 -10.77
N TYR A 237 -11.59 17.22 -10.13
CA TYR A 237 -11.83 17.27 -8.68
C TYR A 237 -10.58 16.82 -7.90
N ILE A 238 -10.00 15.66 -8.26
CA ILE A 238 -8.74 15.18 -7.67
C ILE A 238 -7.62 16.19 -7.88
N GLY A 239 -7.50 16.75 -9.08
CA GLY A 239 -6.51 17.77 -9.40
C GLY A 239 -6.66 19.06 -8.57
N GLN A 240 -7.89 19.50 -8.32
CA GLN A 240 -8.19 20.64 -7.46
C GLN A 240 -7.81 20.38 -6.00
N ILE A 241 -8.17 19.20 -5.44
CA ILE A 241 -7.77 18.80 -4.08
C ILE A 241 -6.24 18.86 -3.95
N VAL A 242 -5.51 18.29 -4.90
CA VAL A 242 -4.04 18.30 -4.87
C VAL A 242 -3.50 19.73 -4.97
N ARG A 243 -4.07 20.58 -5.81
CA ARG A 243 -3.69 21.98 -5.96
C ARG A 243 -3.91 22.77 -4.66
N GLU A 244 -5.06 22.55 -3.99
CA GLU A 244 -5.37 23.20 -2.73
C GLU A 244 -4.31 22.93 -1.66
N THR A 245 -3.70 21.75 -1.63
CA THR A 245 -2.63 21.45 -0.67
C THR A 245 -1.41 22.37 -0.84
N ARG A 246 -1.18 22.91 -2.04
CA ARG A 246 0.00 23.74 -2.35
C ARG A 246 -0.15 25.19 -1.91
N ILE A 247 -1.40 25.66 -1.73
CA ILE A 247 -1.70 27.04 -1.39
C ILE A 247 -2.13 27.23 0.07
N GLN A 248 -2.26 26.16 0.84
CA GLN A 248 -2.58 26.23 2.27
C GLN A 248 -1.45 26.90 3.06
N PRO A 249 -1.73 27.91 3.92
CA PRO A 249 -0.70 28.68 4.62
C PRO A 249 0.24 27.86 5.50
N GLY A 250 -0.25 26.78 6.10
CA GLY A 250 0.53 25.89 6.98
C GLY A 250 1.42 24.89 6.23
N VAL A 251 1.35 24.83 4.90
CA VAL A 251 2.11 23.87 4.08
C VAL A 251 3.42 24.47 3.60
N ARG A 252 4.53 23.76 3.83
CA ARG A 252 5.85 24.09 3.26
C ARG A 252 6.01 23.45 1.89
N LEU A 253 5.62 22.19 1.74
CA LEU A 253 5.65 21.43 0.49
C LEU A 253 4.32 20.72 0.30
N GLY A 254 3.58 21.10 -0.72
CA GLY A 254 2.34 20.45 -1.12
C GLY A 254 2.60 19.26 -2.07
N LEU A 255 1.53 18.62 -2.49
CA LEU A 255 1.58 17.38 -3.26
C LEU A 255 2.17 17.53 -4.66
N SER A 256 2.98 16.56 -5.06
CA SER A 256 3.49 16.40 -6.42
C SER A 256 2.43 15.76 -7.35
N PRO A 257 2.64 15.77 -8.69
CA PRO A 257 1.79 15.02 -9.62
C PRO A 257 1.75 13.51 -9.32
N ARG A 258 2.77 12.92 -8.69
CA ARG A 258 2.75 11.54 -8.20
C ARG A 258 1.61 11.30 -7.20
N GLY A 259 1.36 12.26 -6.32
CA GLY A 259 0.23 12.21 -5.38
C GLY A 259 -1.11 12.15 -6.10
N SER A 260 -1.33 12.96 -7.14
CA SER A 260 -2.56 12.90 -7.96
C SER A 260 -2.75 11.53 -8.59
N LEU A 261 -1.69 10.97 -9.20
CA LEU A 261 -1.74 9.65 -9.83
C LEU A 261 -1.97 8.54 -8.80
N ALA A 262 -1.34 8.63 -7.63
CA ALA A 262 -1.55 7.67 -6.55
C ALA A 262 -3.00 7.70 -6.04
N LEU A 263 -3.56 8.88 -5.79
CA LEU A 263 -4.96 9.04 -5.36
C LEU A 263 -5.93 8.51 -6.42
N MET A 264 -5.69 8.82 -7.70
CA MET A 264 -6.52 8.31 -8.80
C MET A 264 -6.51 6.78 -8.88
N ARG A 265 -5.34 6.15 -8.74
CA ARG A 265 -5.21 4.68 -8.73
C ARG A 265 -5.91 4.08 -7.52
N ALA A 266 -5.72 4.66 -6.33
CA ALA A 266 -6.37 4.22 -5.10
C ALA A 266 -7.89 4.35 -5.19
N ALA A 267 -8.41 5.45 -5.76
CA ALA A 267 -9.84 5.66 -5.95
C ALA A 267 -10.48 4.61 -6.88
N ARG A 268 -9.79 4.23 -7.96
CA ARG A 268 -10.24 3.12 -8.83
C ARG A 268 -10.30 1.78 -8.08
N ALA A 269 -9.27 1.45 -7.32
CA ALA A 269 -9.24 0.23 -6.52
C ALA A 269 -10.34 0.25 -5.44
N MET A 270 -10.55 1.37 -4.75
CA MET A 270 -11.62 1.52 -3.77
C MET A 270 -13.02 1.38 -4.41
N ALA A 271 -13.24 1.98 -5.58
CA ALA A 271 -14.48 1.82 -6.33
C ALA A 271 -14.75 0.35 -6.67
N MET A 272 -13.73 -0.38 -7.14
CA MET A 272 -13.84 -1.82 -7.37
C MET A 272 -14.23 -2.58 -6.10
N LEU A 273 -13.61 -2.28 -4.95
CA LEU A 273 -13.95 -2.92 -3.68
C LEU A 273 -15.39 -2.64 -3.24
N LYS A 274 -15.91 -1.45 -3.57
CA LYS A 274 -17.30 -1.07 -3.33
C LYS A 274 -18.28 -1.59 -4.40
N GLY A 275 -17.81 -2.33 -5.41
CA GLY A 275 -18.63 -2.85 -6.51
C GLY A 275 -19.07 -1.79 -7.51
N LYS A 276 -18.45 -0.60 -7.48
CA LYS A 276 -18.76 0.50 -8.40
C LYS A 276 -17.95 0.37 -9.69
N THR A 277 -18.59 0.61 -10.82
CA THR A 277 -17.95 0.59 -12.15
C THR A 277 -17.19 1.87 -12.47
N SER A 278 -17.42 2.93 -11.69
CA SER A 278 -16.79 4.24 -11.81
C SER A 278 -16.42 4.83 -10.45
N VAL A 279 -15.44 5.73 -10.45
CA VAL A 279 -15.02 6.47 -9.25
C VAL A 279 -16.05 7.56 -8.96
N THR A 280 -16.51 7.64 -7.71
CA THR A 280 -17.47 8.64 -7.21
C THR A 280 -16.85 9.52 -6.13
N PRO A 281 -17.32 10.75 -5.89
CA PRO A 281 -16.72 11.70 -4.96
C PRO A 281 -16.64 11.20 -3.51
N ASP A 282 -17.60 10.39 -3.06
CA ASP A 282 -17.68 9.82 -1.71
C ASP A 282 -16.49 8.91 -1.34
N ILE A 283 -15.76 8.44 -2.34
CA ILE A 283 -14.59 7.58 -2.15
C ILE A 283 -13.36 8.39 -1.70
N ILE A 284 -13.22 9.62 -2.18
CA ILE A 284 -11.99 10.40 -2.07
C ILE A 284 -11.60 10.73 -0.63
N PRO A 285 -12.49 11.20 0.26
CA PRO A 285 -12.09 11.63 1.60
C PRO A 285 -11.38 10.56 2.41
N SER A 286 -11.80 9.30 2.32
CA SER A 286 -11.20 8.18 3.07
C SER A 286 -9.78 7.81 2.60
N LEU A 287 -9.37 8.26 1.43
CA LEU A 287 -8.07 7.97 0.83
C LEU A 287 -7.04 9.10 1.03
N LEU A 288 -7.47 10.31 1.40
CA LEU A 288 -6.59 11.47 1.43
C LEU A 288 -5.42 11.28 2.40
N GLU A 289 -5.69 10.97 3.65
CA GLU A 289 -4.63 10.80 4.65
C GLU A 289 -3.73 9.59 4.34
N PRO A 290 -4.26 8.36 4.08
CA PRO A 290 -3.40 7.22 3.79
C PRO A 290 -2.52 7.37 2.55
N ILE A 291 -3.03 8.00 1.49
CA ILE A 291 -2.32 8.12 0.21
C ILE A 291 -1.45 9.39 0.15
N LEU A 292 -1.92 10.48 0.72
CA LEU A 292 -1.33 11.79 0.51
C LEU A 292 -0.65 12.36 1.75
N GLY A 293 -1.05 11.89 2.93
CA GLY A 293 -0.62 12.49 4.19
C GLY A 293 0.89 12.49 4.40
N HIS A 294 1.58 11.43 4.03
CA HIS A 294 3.04 11.30 4.18
C HIS A 294 3.84 12.10 3.13
N ARG A 295 3.16 12.73 2.17
CA ARG A 295 3.76 13.51 1.07
C ARG A 295 3.65 15.02 1.30
N ILE A 296 2.93 15.44 2.34
CA ILE A 296 2.78 16.86 2.69
C ILE A 296 3.75 17.19 3.81
N VAL A 297 4.48 18.29 3.62
CA VAL A 297 5.37 18.83 4.65
C VAL A 297 4.77 20.10 5.20
N PHE A 298 4.47 20.09 6.48
CA PHE A 298 3.97 21.26 7.17
C PHE A 298 5.13 22.17 7.63
N ARG A 299 4.84 23.45 7.81
CA ARG A 299 5.79 24.44 8.37
C ARG A 299 5.94 24.26 9.89
N ASP A 300 4.86 23.88 10.55
CA ASP A 300 4.79 23.65 11.97
C ASP A 300 4.52 22.18 12.27
N SER A 301 5.33 21.59 13.14
CA SER A 301 5.19 20.20 13.56
C SER A 301 3.89 19.91 14.31
N SER A 302 3.25 20.91 14.90
CA SER A 302 1.93 20.76 15.56
C SER A 302 0.84 20.30 14.57
N LEU A 303 0.98 20.64 13.30
CA LEU A 303 0.07 20.21 12.23
C LEU A 303 0.24 18.73 11.85
N ASN A 304 1.24 18.05 12.39
CA ASN A 304 1.39 16.59 12.22
C ASN A 304 0.56 15.76 13.19
N GLN A 305 -0.08 16.39 14.18
CA GLN A 305 -0.98 15.69 15.09
C GLN A 305 -2.23 15.21 14.36
N ALA A 306 -2.79 14.07 14.78
CA ALA A 306 -3.89 13.41 14.11
C ALA A 306 -5.12 14.32 13.90
N ASP A 307 -5.51 15.05 14.93
CA ASP A 307 -6.68 15.96 14.88
C ASP A 307 -6.44 17.14 13.93
N SER A 308 -5.25 17.76 13.98
CA SER A 308 -4.88 18.84 13.07
C SER A 308 -4.85 18.37 11.60
N ARG A 309 -4.40 17.15 11.35
CA ARG A 309 -4.40 16.56 10.02
C ARG A 309 -5.81 16.28 9.51
N LYS A 310 -6.71 15.81 10.39
CA LYS A 310 -8.13 15.61 10.06
C LYS A 310 -8.81 16.93 9.72
N GLU A 311 -8.56 17.98 10.50
CA GLU A 311 -9.04 19.34 10.20
C GLU A 311 -8.50 19.86 8.87
N PHE A 312 -7.22 19.66 8.60
CA PHE A 312 -6.59 20.05 7.35
C PHE A 312 -7.30 19.43 6.14
N TRP A 313 -7.55 18.12 6.16
CA TRP A 313 -8.25 17.44 5.07
C TRP A 313 -9.70 17.88 4.95
N ASN A 314 -10.41 18.08 6.07
CA ASN A 314 -11.76 18.61 6.07
C ASN A 314 -11.82 20.00 5.41
N LYS A 315 -10.88 20.88 5.75
CA LYS A 315 -10.78 22.20 5.15
C LYS A 315 -10.57 22.12 3.64
N ILE A 316 -9.66 21.25 3.16
CA ILE A 316 -9.40 21.07 1.73
C ILE A 316 -10.65 20.52 1.02
N THR A 317 -11.27 19.48 1.54
CA THR A 317 -12.44 18.87 0.90
C THR A 317 -13.64 19.82 0.86
N THR A 318 -13.78 20.68 1.85
CA THR A 318 -14.87 21.71 1.88
C THR A 318 -14.60 22.87 0.92
N SER A 319 -13.32 23.19 0.65
CA SER A 319 -12.96 24.29 -0.26
C SER A 319 -13.07 23.93 -1.74
N VAL A 320 -13.14 22.64 -2.07
CA VAL A 320 -13.26 22.17 -3.46
C VAL A 320 -14.67 21.72 -3.75
N ALA A 321 -15.29 22.32 -4.77
CA ALA A 321 -16.63 21.96 -5.18
C ALA A 321 -16.69 20.49 -5.65
N ILE A 322 -17.64 19.75 -5.10
CA ILE A 322 -17.94 18.39 -5.54
C ILE A 322 -18.53 18.47 -6.95
N PRO A 323 -18.00 17.72 -7.93
CA PRO A 323 -18.55 17.74 -9.28
C PRO A 323 -19.97 17.18 -9.29
N ASP A 324 -20.84 17.76 -10.12
CA ASP A 324 -22.14 17.17 -10.43
C ASP A 324 -21.93 15.77 -11.01
N PHE A 325 -22.39 14.77 -10.28
CA PHE A 325 -22.41 13.39 -10.73
C PHE A 325 -23.83 13.10 -11.17
N PRO A 326 -24.07 12.74 -12.44
CA PRO A 326 -25.36 12.15 -12.77
C PRO A 326 -25.46 10.88 -11.91
N GLU A 327 -26.41 10.85 -10.99
CA GLU A 327 -26.75 9.61 -10.31
C GLU A 327 -26.96 8.57 -11.39
N ALA A 328 -26.22 7.47 -11.32
CA ALA A 328 -26.51 6.34 -12.18
C ALA A 328 -27.99 6.03 -11.91
N GLU A 329 -28.82 6.17 -12.94
CA GLU A 329 -30.21 5.77 -12.86
C GLU A 329 -30.26 4.43 -12.14
N GLU A 330 -30.81 4.41 -10.93
CA GLU A 330 -31.24 3.18 -10.30
C GLU A 330 -32.25 2.60 -11.28
N SER A 331 -31.79 1.62 -12.08
CA SER A 331 -32.70 0.85 -12.91
C SER A 331 -33.63 0.12 -11.94
N GLY A 332 -34.73 0.77 -11.64
CA GLY A 332 -35.84 0.20 -10.91
C GLY A 332 -36.29 -1.04 -11.67
N TYR A 333 -36.05 -2.18 -11.08
CA TYR A 333 -36.82 -3.36 -11.37
C TYR A 333 -38.04 -3.35 -10.43
N TYR A 334 -39.19 -3.05 -11.01
CA TYR A 334 -40.46 -3.54 -10.53
C TYR A 334 -40.67 -4.99 -10.94
#